data_57780a7f885b466d3c0be9a0d9447af6
#
_entry.id   57780a7f885b466d3c0be9a0d9447af6
#
_cell.length_a   1.000
_cell.length_b   1.000
_cell.length_c   1.000
_cell.angle_alpha   90.00
_cell.angle_beta   90.00
_cell.angle_gamma   90.00
#
_symmetry.space_group_name_H-M   'P 1'
#
loop_
_entity.id
_entity.type
_entity.pdbx_description
1 polymer ?
#
loop_
_entity_poly.entity_id
_entity_poly.type
_entity_poly.pdbx_seq_one_letter_code
_entity_poly.pdbx_strand_id
1 'polypeptide(L)'
;TLEMPCPGGDSIRELMKAVKNGKVTEADLDARLDELLELVFSTHAAVEKAPRTFDAAAHHALARRAAAESIVLLKNEDSILPLKAGEKLAVIGDFAQTPRYQGAGSSAVNALQVDALLDCIKADDSGIAFVGYASGFDRQGAADPKKQEEAVSLAKQADTVLLCLGLDELRESEGLDRADMALAENQQQLLDAVAAVNPNVVVLLSAGAPVETPWAGRCKALVYGALGGQAGAGAAADILTGKLCPCGKLSQTWAKAHDDTPAKANFGGEGR
;
A
#
# COMPACT_ATOMS: atom_id res chain seq x y z
N THR A 1 -19.91 -15.05 -23.39
CA THR A 1 -18.96 -13.93 -23.37
C THR A 1 -19.51 -12.81 -22.51
N LEU A 2 -18.74 -12.40 -21.51
CA LEU A 2 -19.03 -11.22 -20.70
C LEU A 2 -18.33 -10.03 -21.32
N GLU A 3 -19.09 -8.98 -21.63
CA GLU A 3 -18.55 -7.71 -22.03
C GLU A 3 -18.69 -6.72 -20.87
N MET A 4 -17.60 -6.03 -20.56
CA MET A 4 -17.61 -4.90 -19.64
C MET A 4 -17.54 -3.60 -20.44
N PRO A 5 -18.68 -3.01 -20.83
CA PRO A 5 -18.70 -1.78 -21.61
C PRO A 5 -18.33 -0.60 -20.70
N CYS A 6 -17.07 -0.25 -20.67
CA CYS A 6 -16.60 0.89 -19.90
C CYS A 6 -15.65 1.76 -20.76
N PRO A 7 -16.05 2.97 -21.08
CA PRO A 7 -17.37 3.59 -21.03
C PRO A 7 -18.30 2.99 -22.10
N GLY A 8 -19.48 2.55 -21.69
CA GLY A 8 -20.36 1.73 -22.51
C GLY A 8 -21.26 2.44 -23.52
N GLY A 9 -21.85 1.64 -24.40
CA GLY A 9 -22.94 2.01 -25.28
C GLY A 9 -22.68 1.80 -26.79
N ASP A 10 -21.43 1.78 -27.22
CA ASP A 10 -21.13 1.60 -28.66
C ASP A 10 -21.34 0.15 -29.11
N SER A 11 -20.94 -0.81 -28.30
CA SER A 11 -21.14 -2.23 -28.53
C SER A 11 -22.61 -2.61 -28.67
N ILE A 12 -23.50 -2.05 -27.84
CA ILE A 12 -24.95 -2.29 -27.95
C ILE A 12 -25.48 -1.79 -29.29
N ARG A 13 -25.09 -0.58 -29.71
CA ARG A 13 -25.48 -0.03 -31.00
C ARG A 13 -24.97 -0.84 -32.18
N GLU A 14 -23.74 -1.29 -32.09
CA GLU A 14 -23.09 -2.16 -33.10
C GLU A 14 -23.78 -3.51 -33.18
N LEU A 15 -24.08 -4.14 -32.02
CA LEU A 15 -24.82 -5.40 -31.97
C LEU A 15 -26.20 -5.28 -32.59
N MET A 16 -27.00 -4.26 -32.21
CA MET A 16 -28.29 -4.03 -32.78
C MET A 16 -28.24 -3.82 -34.32
N LYS A 17 -27.19 -3.13 -34.80
CA LYS A 17 -26.96 -2.95 -36.24
C LYS A 17 -26.59 -4.28 -36.91
N ALA A 18 -25.78 -5.10 -36.26
CA ALA A 18 -25.37 -6.40 -36.76
C ALA A 18 -26.53 -7.37 -36.88
N VAL A 19 -27.44 -7.40 -35.90
CA VAL A 19 -28.70 -8.18 -35.97
C VAL A 19 -29.60 -7.66 -37.08
N LYS A 20 -29.83 -6.34 -37.16
CA LYS A 20 -30.67 -5.76 -38.21
C LYS A 20 -30.15 -6.02 -39.63
N ASN A 21 -28.83 -6.14 -39.80
CA ASN A 21 -28.20 -6.41 -41.07
C ASN A 21 -27.97 -7.91 -41.33
N GLY A 22 -28.47 -8.80 -40.47
CA GLY A 22 -28.35 -10.25 -40.60
C GLY A 22 -26.93 -10.79 -40.41
N LYS A 23 -26.02 -10.00 -39.83
CA LYS A 23 -24.65 -10.46 -39.48
C LYS A 23 -24.61 -11.32 -38.21
N VAL A 24 -25.54 -11.10 -37.31
CA VAL A 24 -25.78 -11.85 -36.08
C VAL A 24 -27.23 -12.31 -36.13
N THR A 25 -27.51 -13.57 -35.88
CA THR A 25 -28.86 -14.12 -35.84
C THR A 25 -29.45 -14.04 -34.43
N GLU A 26 -30.77 -14.13 -34.33
CA GLU A 26 -31.42 -14.26 -33.01
C GLU A 26 -30.95 -15.52 -32.28
N ALA A 27 -30.74 -16.62 -33.02
CA ALA A 27 -30.20 -17.86 -32.42
C ALA A 27 -28.79 -17.68 -31.82
N ASP A 28 -27.97 -16.81 -32.40
CA ASP A 28 -26.67 -16.49 -31.81
C ASP A 28 -26.82 -15.70 -30.49
N LEU A 29 -27.83 -14.80 -30.44
CA LEU A 29 -28.16 -14.05 -29.22
C LEU A 29 -28.71 -14.97 -28.15
N ASP A 30 -29.67 -15.84 -28.50
CA ASP A 30 -30.27 -16.79 -27.58
C ASP A 30 -29.22 -17.72 -26.96
N ALA A 31 -28.29 -18.23 -27.77
CA ALA A 31 -27.20 -19.05 -27.26
C ALA A 31 -26.31 -18.29 -26.24
N ARG A 32 -26.02 -17.00 -26.45
CA ARG A 32 -25.27 -16.19 -25.47
C ARG A 32 -26.11 -15.86 -24.24
N LEU A 33 -27.41 -15.65 -24.41
CA LEU A 33 -28.34 -15.42 -23.32
C LEU A 33 -28.47 -16.68 -22.43
N ASP A 34 -28.56 -17.86 -23.03
CA ASP A 34 -28.61 -19.12 -22.27
C ASP A 34 -27.37 -19.30 -21.41
N GLU A 35 -26.18 -19.05 -21.92
CA GLU A 35 -24.91 -19.07 -21.14
C GLU A 35 -24.93 -18.08 -19.97
N LEU A 36 -25.44 -16.88 -20.20
CA LEU A 36 -25.57 -15.86 -19.14
C LEU A 36 -26.60 -16.29 -18.07
N LEU A 37 -27.75 -16.81 -18.49
CA LEU A 37 -28.80 -17.27 -17.59
C LEU A 37 -28.33 -18.48 -16.76
N GLU A 38 -27.59 -19.41 -17.35
CA GLU A 38 -26.99 -20.53 -16.62
C GLU A 38 -26.06 -20.02 -15.51
N LEU A 39 -25.21 -19.03 -15.81
CA LEU A 39 -24.36 -18.38 -14.80
C LEU A 39 -25.20 -17.72 -13.69
N VAL A 40 -26.20 -16.94 -14.07
CA VAL A 40 -27.07 -16.24 -13.10
C VAL A 40 -27.80 -17.23 -12.20
N PHE A 41 -28.42 -18.29 -12.76
CA PHE A 41 -29.14 -19.28 -11.96
C PHE A 41 -28.21 -20.10 -11.06
N SER A 42 -27.06 -20.50 -11.55
CA SER A 42 -26.08 -21.26 -10.74
C SER A 42 -25.51 -20.42 -9.60
N THR A 43 -25.19 -19.16 -9.85
CA THR A 43 -24.70 -18.25 -8.80
C THR A 43 -25.80 -17.91 -7.80
N HIS A 44 -27.05 -17.70 -8.24
CA HIS A 44 -28.18 -17.50 -7.34
C HIS A 44 -28.39 -18.71 -6.44
N ALA A 45 -28.39 -19.92 -6.99
CA ALA A 45 -28.51 -21.16 -6.21
C ALA A 45 -27.36 -21.35 -5.22
N ALA A 46 -26.15 -20.87 -5.53
CA ALA A 46 -25.02 -20.89 -4.61
C ALA A 46 -25.22 -19.88 -3.47
N VAL A 47 -25.67 -18.66 -3.76
CA VAL A 47 -25.96 -17.61 -2.76
C VAL A 47 -27.05 -18.06 -1.77
N GLU A 48 -28.10 -18.73 -2.24
CA GLU A 48 -29.17 -19.25 -1.38
C GLU A 48 -28.66 -20.31 -0.39
N LYS A 49 -27.60 -21.03 -0.72
CA LYS A 49 -26.98 -22.05 0.12
C LYS A 49 -25.82 -21.53 0.96
N ALA A 50 -25.28 -20.36 0.64
CA ALA A 50 -24.14 -19.80 1.31
C ALA A 50 -24.49 -19.38 2.75
N PRO A 51 -23.55 -19.52 3.69
CA PRO A 51 -23.73 -18.92 5.02
C PRO A 51 -23.80 -17.40 4.89
N ARG A 52 -24.76 -16.80 5.61
CA ARG A 52 -24.99 -15.34 5.61
C ARG A 52 -24.08 -14.57 6.54
N THR A 53 -23.27 -15.27 7.31
CA THR A 53 -22.33 -14.71 8.28
C THR A 53 -20.94 -15.28 8.09
N PHE A 54 -19.94 -14.49 8.40
CA PHE A 54 -18.54 -14.93 8.44
C PHE A 54 -17.89 -14.38 9.71
N ASP A 55 -16.80 -15.02 10.13
CA ASP A 55 -16.01 -14.58 11.29
C ASP A 55 -15.04 -13.49 10.84
N ALA A 56 -15.44 -12.23 11.07
CA ALA A 56 -14.65 -11.06 10.71
C ALA A 56 -13.30 -11.01 11.46
N ALA A 57 -13.25 -11.48 12.71
CA ALA A 57 -12.03 -11.51 13.49
C ALA A 57 -11.03 -12.55 12.95
N ALA A 58 -11.52 -13.73 12.58
CA ALA A 58 -10.69 -14.75 11.96
C ALA A 58 -10.14 -14.29 10.60
N HIS A 59 -10.95 -13.59 9.79
CA HIS A 59 -10.50 -13.01 8.52
C HIS A 59 -9.48 -11.88 8.72
N HIS A 60 -9.66 -11.04 9.74
CA HIS A 60 -8.69 -10.00 10.09
C HIS A 60 -7.35 -10.61 10.54
N ALA A 61 -7.38 -11.66 11.37
CA ALA A 61 -6.19 -12.39 11.80
C ALA A 61 -5.47 -13.06 10.60
N LEU A 62 -6.23 -13.61 9.65
CA LEU A 62 -5.66 -14.16 8.41
C LEU A 62 -5.00 -13.08 7.56
N ALA A 63 -5.64 -11.91 7.41
CA ALA A 63 -5.08 -10.76 6.71
C ALA A 63 -3.78 -10.28 7.36
N ARG A 64 -3.71 -10.24 8.72
CA ARG A 64 -2.50 -9.89 9.47
C ARG A 64 -1.36 -10.86 9.20
N ARG A 65 -1.64 -12.17 9.20
CA ARG A 65 -0.64 -13.19 8.89
C ARG A 65 -0.13 -13.05 7.45
N ALA A 66 -1.03 -12.89 6.48
CA ALA A 66 -0.65 -12.70 5.07
C ALA A 66 0.23 -11.45 4.87
N ALA A 67 -0.11 -10.35 5.54
CA ALA A 67 0.71 -9.13 5.52
C ALA A 67 2.09 -9.38 6.13
N ALA A 68 2.18 -10.05 7.30
CA ALA A 68 3.44 -10.35 7.96
C ALA A 68 4.38 -11.20 7.08
N GLU A 69 3.82 -12.20 6.37
CA GLU A 69 4.57 -13.04 5.43
C GLU A 69 5.02 -12.28 4.17
N SER A 70 4.40 -11.12 3.88
CA SER A 70 4.68 -10.29 2.69
C SER A 70 5.66 -9.16 2.96
N ILE A 71 5.80 -8.68 4.20
CA ILE A 71 6.69 -7.56 4.56
C ILE A 71 8.15 -7.94 4.31
N VAL A 72 8.88 -7.02 3.68
CA VAL A 72 10.29 -7.23 3.28
C VAL A 72 11.21 -6.31 4.09
N LEU A 73 12.21 -6.89 4.75
CA LEU A 73 13.31 -6.15 5.36
C LEU A 73 14.39 -5.91 4.30
N LEU A 74 14.48 -4.68 3.79
CA LEU A 74 15.43 -4.29 2.74
C LEU A 74 16.81 -3.89 3.31
N LYS A 75 16.82 -3.36 4.53
CA LYS A 75 18.03 -2.88 5.19
C LYS A 75 17.87 -3.00 6.71
N ASN A 76 18.94 -3.40 7.42
CA ASN A 76 19.00 -3.44 8.90
C ASN A 76 20.45 -3.31 9.38
N GLU A 77 20.99 -2.08 9.35
CA GLU A 77 22.33 -1.78 9.84
C GLU A 77 22.39 -1.83 11.36
N ASP A 78 23.51 -2.28 11.89
CA ASP A 78 23.78 -2.42 13.33
C ASP A 78 22.72 -3.23 14.09
N SER A 79 21.92 -4.02 13.38
CA SER A 79 20.79 -4.76 13.98
C SER A 79 19.87 -3.85 14.80
N ILE A 80 19.54 -2.66 14.25
CA ILE A 80 18.64 -1.70 14.89
C ILE A 80 17.23 -2.27 15.08
N LEU A 81 16.81 -3.19 14.21
CA LEU A 81 15.61 -3.98 14.37
C LEU A 81 15.96 -5.40 14.83
N PRO A 82 15.12 -6.03 15.69
CA PRO A 82 13.91 -5.48 16.27
C PRO A 82 14.18 -4.40 17.33
N LEU A 83 13.18 -3.52 17.54
CA LEU A 83 13.18 -2.51 18.59
C LEU A 83 13.29 -3.16 19.96
N LYS A 84 13.96 -2.51 20.91
CA LYS A 84 14.27 -3.11 22.21
C LYS A 84 13.38 -2.55 23.32
N ALA A 85 13.10 -3.38 24.32
CA ALA A 85 12.41 -2.95 25.53
C ALA A 85 13.16 -1.79 26.21
N GLY A 86 12.43 -0.76 26.63
CA GLY A 86 12.97 0.45 27.25
C GLY A 86 13.49 1.48 26.25
N GLU A 87 13.60 1.15 24.97
CA GLU A 87 14.04 2.07 23.91
C GLU A 87 12.99 3.15 23.68
N LYS A 88 13.40 4.40 23.67
CA LYS A 88 12.51 5.55 23.41
C LYS A 88 12.24 5.66 21.92
N LEU A 89 10.97 5.42 21.55
CA LEU A 89 10.52 5.45 20.15
C LEU A 89 9.69 6.69 19.85
N ALA A 90 10.13 7.50 18.89
CA ALA A 90 9.28 8.48 18.23
C ALA A 90 8.70 7.88 16.95
N VAL A 91 7.41 8.11 16.71
CA VAL A 91 6.72 7.74 15.47
C VAL A 91 6.42 9.00 14.68
N ILE A 92 6.92 9.07 13.45
CA ILE A 92 6.79 10.25 12.58
C ILE A 92 6.24 9.81 11.23
N GLY A 93 5.35 10.61 10.65
CA GLY A 93 4.76 10.39 9.34
C GLY A 93 3.27 10.12 9.40
N ASP A 94 2.53 10.78 8.50
CA ASP A 94 1.06 10.69 8.44
C ASP A 94 0.57 9.25 8.23
N PHE A 95 1.32 8.42 7.49
CA PHE A 95 0.97 7.01 7.23
C PHE A 95 0.92 6.14 8.50
N ALA A 96 1.51 6.58 9.61
CA ALA A 96 1.41 5.86 10.87
C ALA A 96 0.02 5.96 11.50
N GLN A 97 -0.64 7.11 11.35
CA GLN A 97 -1.98 7.37 11.87
C GLN A 97 -3.06 7.02 10.87
N THR A 98 -2.85 7.37 9.60
CA THR A 98 -3.80 7.13 8.52
C THR A 98 -3.15 6.17 7.52
N PRO A 99 -3.31 4.84 7.67
CA PRO A 99 -2.57 3.88 6.87
C PRO A 99 -2.95 3.93 5.40
N ARG A 100 -1.94 3.82 4.51
CA ARG A 100 -2.12 3.49 3.12
C ARG A 100 -2.13 1.97 2.98
N TYR A 101 -3.32 1.35 3.04
CA TYR A 101 -3.43 -0.10 3.16
C TYR A 101 -3.91 -0.81 1.88
N GLN A 102 -4.43 -0.06 0.91
CA GLN A 102 -4.96 -0.58 -0.34
C GLN A 102 -4.69 0.36 -1.51
N GLY A 103 -4.90 -0.13 -2.75
CA GLY A 103 -4.88 0.68 -3.96
C GLY A 103 -5.96 1.76 -3.97
N ALA A 104 -5.84 2.71 -4.88
CA ALA A 104 -6.84 3.73 -5.13
C ALA A 104 -7.55 3.46 -6.49
N GLY A 105 -8.77 3.96 -6.64
CA GLY A 105 -9.64 3.71 -7.80
C GLY A 105 -10.63 2.59 -7.53
N SER A 106 -10.95 1.79 -8.56
CA SER A 106 -11.99 0.74 -8.51
C SER A 106 -11.66 -0.40 -7.53
N SER A 107 -10.39 -0.56 -7.15
CA SER A 107 -9.95 -1.57 -6.18
C SER A 107 -10.28 -1.23 -4.73
N ALA A 108 -10.73 0.00 -4.44
CA ALA A 108 -11.01 0.45 -3.09
C ALA A 108 -12.17 -0.34 -2.45
N VAL A 109 -11.92 -0.90 -1.28
CA VAL A 109 -12.87 -1.69 -0.49
C VAL A 109 -13.14 -0.99 0.84
N ASN A 110 -14.40 -0.98 1.28
CA ASN A 110 -14.77 -0.51 2.62
C ASN A 110 -14.48 -1.61 3.64
N ALA A 111 -13.29 -1.64 4.18
CA ALA A 111 -12.91 -2.62 5.19
C ALA A 111 -13.71 -2.40 6.49
N LEU A 112 -14.10 -3.51 7.15
CA LEU A 112 -14.83 -3.45 8.44
C LEU A 112 -13.95 -2.91 9.57
N GLN A 113 -12.65 -3.14 9.49
CA GLN A 113 -11.65 -2.69 10.46
C GLN A 113 -10.35 -2.40 9.70
N VAL A 114 -9.64 -1.35 10.07
CA VAL A 114 -8.31 -1.03 9.56
C VAL A 114 -7.41 -0.71 10.74
N ASP A 115 -6.30 -1.43 10.86
CA ASP A 115 -5.29 -1.18 11.88
C ASP A 115 -4.48 0.08 11.53
N ALA A 116 -4.28 0.98 12.50
CA ALA A 116 -3.31 2.07 12.38
C ALA A 116 -2.01 1.70 13.12
N LEU A 117 -0.86 1.96 12.52
CA LEU A 117 0.43 1.61 13.11
C LEU A 117 0.65 2.30 14.46
N LEU A 118 0.26 3.56 14.55
CA LEU A 118 0.36 4.34 15.78
C LEU A 118 -0.39 3.69 16.95
N ASP A 119 -1.58 3.16 16.68
CA ASP A 119 -2.38 2.48 17.71
C ASP A 119 -1.79 1.12 18.06
N CYS A 120 -1.28 0.38 17.06
CA CYS A 120 -0.60 -0.89 17.28
C CYS A 120 0.66 -0.73 18.13
N ILE A 121 1.49 0.29 17.88
CA ILE A 121 2.69 0.59 18.68
C ILE A 121 2.33 1.03 20.11
N LYS A 122 1.28 1.84 20.29
CA LYS A 122 0.82 2.25 21.63
C LYS A 122 0.26 1.09 22.45
N ALA A 123 -0.37 0.12 21.80
CA ALA A 123 -0.94 -1.06 22.44
C ALA A 123 0.07 -2.20 22.61
N ASP A 124 1.29 -2.05 22.08
CA ASP A 124 2.32 -3.08 22.10
C ASP A 124 2.87 -3.31 23.52
N ASP A 125 3.05 -4.57 23.88
CA ASP A 125 3.49 -5.02 25.19
C ASP A 125 5.00 -5.40 25.24
N SER A 126 5.76 -5.11 24.19
CA SER A 126 7.20 -5.38 24.11
C SER A 126 8.06 -4.53 25.05
N GLY A 127 7.46 -3.55 25.71
CA GLY A 127 8.14 -2.65 26.63
C GLY A 127 8.86 -1.46 25.96
N ILE A 128 8.58 -1.18 24.69
CA ILE A 128 9.08 0.01 24.01
C ILE A 128 8.53 1.27 24.67
N ALA A 129 9.38 2.26 24.90
CA ALA A 129 8.96 3.53 25.49
C ALA A 129 8.51 4.50 24.40
N PHE A 130 7.23 4.47 24.02
CA PHE A 130 6.65 5.43 23.08
C PHE A 130 6.73 6.86 23.61
N VAL A 131 7.44 7.77 22.93
CA VAL A 131 7.64 9.16 23.38
C VAL A 131 6.73 10.16 22.69
N GLY A 132 6.16 9.83 21.53
CA GLY A 132 5.22 10.71 20.86
C GLY A 132 5.05 10.42 19.38
N TYR A 133 4.13 11.18 18.77
CA TYR A 133 3.82 11.16 17.36
C TYR A 133 3.84 12.56 16.76
N ALA A 134 4.36 12.68 15.53
CA ALA A 134 4.26 13.88 14.70
C ALA A 134 3.91 13.49 13.26
N SER A 135 2.99 14.21 12.61
CA SER A 135 2.63 13.92 11.21
C SER A 135 3.78 14.22 10.24
N GLY A 136 4.57 15.25 10.52
CA GLY A 136 5.76 15.63 9.78
C GLY A 136 5.53 16.23 8.39
N PHE A 137 4.51 15.79 7.66
CA PHE A 137 4.18 16.25 6.31
C PHE A 137 2.69 16.09 6.01
N ASP A 138 2.23 16.75 4.95
CA ASP A 138 0.95 16.49 4.30
C ASP A 138 1.16 15.63 3.05
N ARG A 139 0.38 14.56 2.87
CA ARG A 139 0.56 13.60 1.76
C ARG A 139 0.59 14.26 0.39
N GLN A 140 -0.29 15.23 0.17
CA GLN A 140 -0.52 15.90 -1.11
C GLN A 140 -0.14 17.37 -1.06
N GLY A 141 0.43 17.81 0.05
CA GLY A 141 0.79 19.20 0.31
C GLY A 141 2.22 19.55 -0.06
N ALA A 142 2.48 20.85 -0.07
CA ALA A 142 3.84 21.37 -0.04
C ALA A 142 4.50 21.07 1.33
N ALA A 143 5.82 21.30 1.42
CA ALA A 143 6.51 21.23 2.70
C ALA A 143 5.88 22.20 3.72
N ASP A 144 5.61 21.69 4.92
CA ASP A 144 5.12 22.48 6.06
C ASP A 144 6.24 22.61 7.11
N PRO A 145 6.89 23.78 7.21
CA PRO A 145 7.98 23.98 8.16
C PRO A 145 7.58 23.71 9.61
N LYS A 146 6.35 24.02 9.99
CA LYS A 146 5.87 23.79 11.37
C LYS A 146 5.77 22.31 11.70
N LYS A 147 5.18 21.53 10.81
CA LYS A 147 5.12 20.05 10.97
C LYS A 147 6.51 19.43 10.99
N GLN A 148 7.42 19.95 10.17
CA GLN A 148 8.81 19.50 10.15
C GLN A 148 9.53 19.85 11.46
N GLU A 149 9.38 21.06 12.01
CA GLU A 149 9.93 21.43 13.31
C GLU A 149 9.42 20.57 14.46
N GLU A 150 8.13 20.30 14.50
CA GLU A 150 7.50 19.40 15.48
C GLU A 150 8.13 18.00 15.41
N ALA A 151 8.26 17.44 14.19
CA ALA A 151 8.88 16.14 13.96
C ALA A 151 10.36 16.09 14.38
N VAL A 152 11.15 17.11 14.03
CA VAL A 152 12.56 17.25 14.41
C VAL A 152 12.71 17.39 15.93
N SER A 153 11.84 18.17 16.58
CA SER A 153 11.83 18.31 18.03
C SER A 153 11.55 16.98 18.74
N LEU A 154 10.61 16.20 18.21
CA LEU A 154 10.28 14.87 18.72
C LEU A 154 11.44 13.89 18.49
N ALA A 155 12.05 13.90 17.31
CA ALA A 155 13.17 13.02 16.95
C ALA A 155 14.38 13.17 17.90
N LYS A 156 14.64 14.40 18.40
CA LYS A 156 15.70 14.66 19.38
C LYS A 156 15.47 14.02 20.75
N GLN A 157 14.23 13.65 21.07
CA GLN A 157 13.84 13.09 22.38
C GLN A 157 13.85 11.55 22.40
N ALA A 158 14.03 10.93 21.23
CA ALA A 158 13.95 9.50 21.03
C ALA A 158 15.34 8.88 20.85
N ASP A 159 15.46 7.61 21.24
CA ASP A 159 16.63 6.79 20.91
C ASP A 159 16.56 6.31 19.47
N THR A 160 15.34 5.99 18.98
CA THR A 160 15.07 5.57 17.62
C THR A 160 13.83 6.29 17.07
N VAL A 161 13.87 6.64 15.80
CA VAL A 161 12.75 7.23 15.07
C VAL A 161 12.20 6.23 14.06
N LEU A 162 10.92 5.89 14.19
CA LEU A 162 10.16 5.19 13.16
C LEU A 162 9.51 6.22 12.23
N LEU A 163 10.04 6.33 11.02
CA LEU A 163 9.59 7.26 10.01
C LEU A 163 8.75 6.54 8.95
N CYS A 164 7.45 6.86 8.89
CA CYS A 164 6.48 6.25 7.98
C CYS A 164 6.34 7.09 6.72
N LEU A 165 6.89 6.60 5.62
CA LEU A 165 6.88 7.24 4.30
C LEU A 165 6.12 6.39 3.29
N GLY A 166 5.74 6.97 2.15
CA GLY A 166 5.06 6.20 1.11
C GLY A 166 4.54 7.01 -0.06
N LEU A 167 3.86 6.31 -0.94
CA LEU A 167 3.11 6.91 -2.04
C LEU A 167 1.67 7.15 -1.61
N ASP A 168 1.15 8.32 -1.95
CA ASP A 168 -0.25 8.66 -1.69
C ASP A 168 -1.19 8.13 -2.79
N GLU A 169 -2.47 8.32 -2.58
CA GLU A 169 -3.56 7.86 -3.44
C GLU A 169 -3.59 8.54 -4.82
N LEU A 170 -3.00 9.72 -4.97
CA LEU A 170 -2.93 10.42 -6.25
C LEU A 170 -1.71 9.99 -7.07
N ARG A 171 -0.60 9.68 -6.38
CA ARG A 171 0.61 9.18 -7.04
C ARG A 171 0.50 7.74 -7.49
N GLU A 172 -0.41 6.98 -6.89
CA GLU A 172 -0.56 5.56 -7.15
C GLU A 172 -2.05 5.20 -7.19
N SER A 173 -2.69 5.53 -8.30
CA SER A 173 -4.11 5.30 -8.57
C SER A 173 -4.33 4.59 -9.89
N GLU A 174 -5.44 3.85 -9.98
CA GLU A 174 -5.92 3.30 -11.23
C GLU A 174 -6.17 4.42 -12.26
N GLY A 175 -5.73 4.20 -13.49
CA GLY A 175 -5.94 5.13 -14.60
C GLY A 175 -4.99 6.33 -14.63
N LEU A 176 -4.02 6.40 -13.72
CA LEU A 176 -2.98 7.44 -13.70
C LEU A 176 -1.59 6.82 -13.78
N ASP A 177 -0.80 7.30 -14.74
CA ASP A 177 0.61 6.92 -14.85
C ASP A 177 1.47 7.82 -13.96
N ARG A 178 2.43 7.23 -13.28
CA ARG A 178 3.43 7.97 -12.51
C ARG A 178 4.45 8.60 -13.45
N ALA A 179 4.74 9.88 -13.23
CA ALA A 179 5.76 10.61 -13.98
C ALA A 179 7.20 10.22 -13.55
N ASP A 180 7.36 9.75 -12.31
CA ASP A 180 8.64 9.38 -11.70
C ASP A 180 8.45 8.20 -10.72
N MET A 181 9.55 7.71 -10.17
CA MET A 181 9.56 6.70 -9.11
C MET A 181 9.95 7.26 -7.75
N ALA A 182 10.03 8.57 -7.59
CA ALA A 182 10.47 9.21 -6.37
C ALA A 182 9.37 9.25 -5.30
N LEU A 183 9.78 9.34 -4.03
CA LEU A 183 8.91 9.82 -2.96
C LEU A 183 8.66 11.32 -3.13
N ALA A 184 7.57 11.81 -2.55
CA ALA A 184 7.28 13.24 -2.53
C ALA A 184 8.45 14.03 -1.89
N GLU A 185 8.74 15.21 -2.43
CA GLU A 185 9.88 16.03 -2.00
C GLU A 185 9.80 16.38 -0.51
N ASN A 186 8.61 16.72 -0.01
CA ASN A 186 8.40 17.04 1.40
C ASN A 186 8.72 15.86 2.34
N GLN A 187 8.50 14.63 1.90
CA GLN A 187 8.88 13.44 2.66
C GLN A 187 10.40 13.24 2.68
N GLN A 188 11.08 13.50 1.57
CA GLN A 188 12.54 13.42 1.50
C GLN A 188 13.20 14.51 2.35
N GLN A 189 12.68 15.73 2.31
CA GLN A 189 13.12 16.85 3.16
C GLN A 189 12.93 16.54 4.64
N LEU A 190 11.82 15.91 5.02
CA LEU A 190 11.58 15.46 6.40
C LEU A 190 12.60 14.40 6.82
N LEU A 191 12.85 13.40 5.97
CA LEU A 191 13.87 12.37 6.27
C LEU A 191 15.24 13.00 6.49
N ASP A 192 15.64 13.98 5.66
CA ASP A 192 16.89 14.68 5.81
C ASP A 192 16.98 15.44 7.13
N ALA A 193 15.93 16.17 7.48
CA ALA A 193 15.87 16.95 8.71
C ALA A 193 15.89 16.04 9.97
N VAL A 194 15.19 14.91 9.94
CA VAL A 194 15.16 13.94 11.03
C VAL A 194 16.51 13.24 11.17
N ALA A 195 17.09 12.74 10.07
CA ALA A 195 18.39 12.06 10.09
C ALA A 195 19.53 12.97 10.52
N ALA A 196 19.44 14.28 10.30
CA ALA A 196 20.42 15.25 10.76
C ALA A 196 20.49 15.38 12.30
N VAL A 197 19.42 15.01 13.01
CA VAL A 197 19.34 15.16 14.48
C VAL A 197 19.27 13.82 15.21
N ASN A 198 18.92 12.74 14.51
CA ASN A 198 18.88 11.38 15.06
C ASN A 198 19.36 10.37 14.01
N PRO A 199 20.52 9.71 14.22
CA PRO A 199 21.06 8.75 13.25
C PRO A 199 20.34 7.40 13.24
N ASN A 200 19.50 7.13 14.24
CA ASN A 200 18.77 5.88 14.39
C ASN A 200 17.37 5.98 13.75
N VAL A 201 17.34 6.11 12.43
CA VAL A 201 16.10 6.17 11.67
C VAL A 201 15.77 4.80 11.10
N VAL A 202 14.56 4.36 11.38
CA VAL A 202 13.91 3.19 10.76
C VAL A 202 12.81 3.70 9.83
N VAL A 203 12.90 3.40 8.55
CA VAL A 203 11.84 3.77 7.59
C VAL A 203 10.91 2.59 7.37
N LEU A 204 9.62 2.81 7.57
CA LEU A 204 8.56 1.93 7.07
C LEU A 204 7.96 2.56 5.82
N LEU A 205 8.12 1.87 4.69
CA LEU A 205 7.70 2.35 3.38
C LEU A 205 6.38 1.69 2.95
N SER A 206 5.35 2.50 2.74
CA SER A 206 4.04 2.09 2.23
C SER A 206 3.88 2.51 0.76
N ALA A 207 3.99 1.54 -0.15
CA ALA A 207 3.86 1.77 -1.59
C ALA A 207 3.45 0.47 -2.28
N GLY A 208 2.57 0.51 -3.27
CA GLY A 208 2.17 -0.65 -4.07
C GLY A 208 3.14 -0.95 -5.21
N ALA A 209 3.99 0.02 -5.56
CA ALA A 209 4.98 -0.07 -6.63
C ALA A 209 6.37 0.31 -6.14
N PRO A 210 7.44 -0.05 -6.88
CA PRO A 210 8.79 0.37 -6.56
C PRO A 210 8.96 1.88 -6.48
N VAL A 211 9.84 2.30 -5.58
CA VAL A 211 10.30 3.69 -5.48
C VAL A 211 11.82 3.75 -5.57
N GLU A 212 12.32 4.85 -6.09
CA GLU A 212 13.75 5.14 -6.02
C GLU A 212 14.16 5.36 -4.56
N THR A 213 15.31 4.79 -4.19
CA THR A 213 15.80 4.85 -2.80
C THR A 213 17.19 5.51 -2.66
N PRO A 214 17.47 6.64 -3.33
CA PRO A 214 18.76 7.32 -3.17
C PRO A 214 19.00 7.82 -1.75
N TRP A 215 17.92 7.97 -0.99
CA TRP A 215 17.88 8.38 0.40
C TRP A 215 18.12 7.22 1.41
N ALA A 216 18.20 5.97 0.96
CA ALA A 216 18.34 4.80 1.87
C ALA A 216 19.60 4.83 2.73
N GLY A 217 20.64 5.60 2.33
CA GLY A 217 21.82 5.85 3.16
C GLY A 217 21.55 6.69 4.42
N ARG A 218 20.41 7.33 4.54
CA ARG A 218 20.01 8.21 5.64
C ARG A 218 19.21 7.49 6.75
N CYS A 219 18.90 6.21 6.56
CA CYS A 219 18.23 5.40 7.58
C CYS A 219 19.07 4.14 7.88
N LYS A 220 18.99 3.63 9.09
CA LYS A 220 19.64 2.38 9.51
C LYS A 220 18.83 1.15 9.13
N ALA A 221 17.51 1.26 9.11
CA ALA A 221 16.66 0.18 8.62
C ALA A 221 15.63 0.68 7.61
N LEU A 222 15.31 -0.18 6.65
CA LEU A 222 14.28 0.05 5.65
C LEU A 222 13.41 -1.19 5.57
N VAL A 223 12.15 -1.02 5.94
CA VAL A 223 11.11 -2.04 5.90
C VAL A 223 10.11 -1.66 4.81
N TYR A 224 9.87 -2.54 3.86
CA TYR A 224 8.85 -2.35 2.84
C TYR A 224 7.57 -3.08 3.25
N GLY A 225 6.56 -2.29 3.62
CA GLY A 225 5.26 -2.78 4.07
C GLY A 225 4.27 -3.03 2.95
N ALA A 226 4.60 -2.64 1.71
CA ALA A 226 3.70 -2.64 0.57
C ALA A 226 2.36 -1.94 0.86
N LEU A 227 1.25 -2.42 0.29
CA LEU A 227 -0.13 -2.10 0.66
C LEU A 227 -0.68 -3.32 1.43
N GLY A 228 -0.42 -3.35 2.73
CA GLY A 228 -0.56 -4.54 3.57
C GLY A 228 -2.00 -4.97 3.90
N GLY A 229 -3.02 -4.34 3.30
CA GLY A 229 -4.41 -4.62 3.62
C GLY A 229 -4.82 -4.12 5.00
N GLN A 230 -6.05 -4.44 5.38
CA GLN A 230 -6.69 -3.93 6.61
C GLN A 230 -5.92 -4.19 7.91
N ALA A 231 -5.08 -5.22 7.96
CA ALA A 231 -4.31 -5.62 9.14
C ALA A 231 -2.78 -5.44 8.95
N GLY A 232 -2.35 -4.76 7.87
CA GLY A 232 -0.95 -4.58 7.53
C GLY A 232 -0.16 -3.80 8.58
N ALA A 233 -0.78 -2.81 9.21
CA ALA A 233 -0.16 -2.02 10.26
C ALA A 233 0.14 -2.86 11.51
N GLY A 234 -0.77 -3.75 11.89
CA GLY A 234 -0.54 -4.70 12.98
C GLY A 234 0.59 -5.67 12.67
N ALA A 235 0.65 -6.18 11.43
CA ALA A 235 1.75 -7.05 10.98
C ALA A 235 3.11 -6.32 11.00
N ALA A 236 3.13 -5.05 10.57
CA ALA A 236 4.34 -4.23 10.63
C ALA A 236 4.81 -4.01 12.08
N ALA A 237 3.89 -3.74 13.01
CA ALA A 237 4.22 -3.63 14.44
C ALA A 237 4.84 -4.92 14.98
N ASP A 238 4.28 -6.09 14.67
CA ASP A 238 4.83 -7.38 15.10
C ASP A 238 6.26 -7.63 14.60
N ILE A 239 6.56 -7.18 13.37
CA ILE A 239 7.92 -7.28 12.82
C ILE A 239 8.87 -6.27 13.47
N LEU A 240 8.44 -5.02 13.62
CA LEU A 240 9.27 -3.98 14.22
C LEU A 240 9.63 -4.29 15.66
N THR A 241 8.73 -4.93 16.41
CA THR A 241 8.92 -5.30 17.81
C THR A 241 9.53 -6.69 18.01
N GLY A 242 9.77 -7.43 16.92
CA GLY A 242 10.41 -8.74 16.94
C GLY A 242 9.50 -9.91 17.33
N LYS A 243 8.19 -9.69 17.41
CA LYS A 243 7.21 -10.78 17.58
C LYS A 243 7.21 -11.73 16.40
N LEU A 244 7.48 -11.20 15.19
CA LEU A 244 7.60 -11.96 13.97
C LEU A 244 8.88 -11.60 13.21
N CYS A 245 9.47 -12.56 12.51
CA CYS A 245 10.61 -12.35 11.64
C CYS A 245 10.12 -11.99 10.22
N PRO A 246 10.61 -10.90 9.60
CA PRO A 246 10.26 -10.56 8.23
C PRO A 246 10.78 -11.63 7.26
N CYS A 247 9.91 -12.22 6.48
CA CYS A 247 10.26 -13.30 5.55
C CYS A 247 9.87 -13.01 4.09
N GLY A 248 9.16 -11.92 3.84
CA GLY A 248 8.78 -11.50 2.50
C GLY A 248 9.98 -11.27 1.57
N LYS A 249 9.74 -11.38 0.27
CA LYS A 249 10.72 -11.13 -0.78
C LYS A 249 10.10 -10.18 -1.80
N LEU A 250 10.95 -9.31 -2.37
CA LEU A 250 10.51 -8.45 -3.47
C LEU A 250 10.07 -9.31 -4.67
N SER A 251 8.94 -8.98 -5.26
CA SER A 251 8.41 -9.62 -6.46
C SER A 251 9.17 -9.24 -7.74
N GLN A 252 9.97 -8.17 -7.67
CA GLN A 252 10.72 -7.63 -8.80
C GLN A 252 11.99 -6.89 -8.32
N THR A 253 12.96 -6.74 -9.20
CA THR A 253 14.13 -5.90 -8.92
C THR A 253 13.73 -4.43 -8.91
N TRP A 254 14.16 -3.69 -7.90
CA TRP A 254 14.00 -2.24 -7.86
C TRP A 254 15.18 -1.56 -8.56
N ALA A 255 14.86 -0.72 -9.54
CA ALA A 255 15.85 0.10 -10.21
C ALA A 255 16.37 1.19 -9.26
N LYS A 256 17.61 1.61 -9.41
CA LYS A 256 18.18 2.73 -8.64
C LYS A 256 17.59 4.06 -9.06
N ALA A 257 17.31 4.21 -10.34
CA ALA A 257 16.65 5.37 -10.93
C ALA A 257 15.61 4.91 -11.94
N HIS A 258 14.60 5.73 -12.20
CA HIS A 258 13.57 5.48 -13.21
C HIS A 258 14.22 5.23 -14.61
N ASP A 259 15.30 5.94 -14.90
CA ASP A 259 16.04 5.82 -16.16
C ASP A 259 16.68 4.44 -16.36
N ASP A 260 16.92 3.70 -15.29
CA ASP A 260 17.48 2.34 -15.34
C ASP A 260 16.41 1.28 -15.67
N THR A 261 15.12 1.67 -15.75
CA THR A 261 14.05 0.71 -16.07
C THR A 261 14.04 0.41 -17.56
N PRO A 262 14.05 -0.89 -17.98
CA PRO A 262 14.06 -1.25 -19.40
C PRO A 262 12.86 -0.72 -20.19
N ALA A 263 11.73 -0.51 -19.52
CA ALA A 263 10.50 -0.04 -20.14
C ALA A 263 10.49 1.47 -20.43
N LYS A 264 11.34 2.28 -19.77
CA LYS A 264 11.27 3.74 -19.88
C LYS A 264 11.33 4.26 -21.31
N ALA A 265 12.26 3.75 -22.09
CA ALA A 265 12.46 4.20 -23.48
C ALA A 265 11.33 3.76 -24.43
N ASN A 266 10.51 2.78 -24.00
CA ASN A 266 9.49 2.13 -24.83
C ASN A 266 8.07 2.29 -24.29
N PHE A 267 7.90 2.87 -23.10
CA PHE A 267 6.58 3.01 -22.46
C PHE A 267 5.73 4.01 -23.24
N GLY A 268 4.54 3.58 -23.66
CA GLY A 268 3.66 4.38 -24.51
C GLY A 268 4.17 4.64 -25.92
N GLY A 269 5.31 4.05 -26.29
CA GLY A 269 5.98 4.29 -27.58
C GLY A 269 5.29 3.63 -28.76
N GLU A 270 5.46 4.24 -29.93
CA GLU A 270 5.10 3.67 -31.22
C GLU A 270 6.08 2.53 -31.58
N GLY A 271 5.62 1.54 -32.32
CA GLY A 271 6.48 0.46 -32.82
C GLY A 271 6.46 -0.82 -32.00
N ARG A 272 5.38 -1.09 -31.30
CA ARG A 272 5.07 -2.38 -30.72
C ARG A 272 4.53 -3.36 -31.77
#